data_17116b8393a46066206096e0d12768d6
#
_entry.id   17116b8393a46066206096e0d12768d6
#
_cell.length_a   1.000
_cell.length_b   1.000
_cell.length_c   1.000
_cell.angle_alpha   90.00
_cell.angle_beta   90.00
_cell.angle_gamma   90.00
#
_symmetry.space_group_name_H-M   'P 1'
#
loop_
_entity.id
_entity.type
_entity.pdbx_description
1 polymer ?
#
loop_
_entity_poly.entity_id
_entity_poly.type
_entity_poly.pdbx_seq_one_letter_code
_entity_poly.pdbx_strand_id
1 'polypeptide(L)'
;MGHGVLDSHRRPKEETLRTMTTELTGVIAEHIAAVNAFDTDAIVATFAADAYVNDNRREIHGVDAIRRWVEQEMVGDRVTLEVREVLDHHGDIIVRARYDGTFDKTNLPDELVMSNYFSIREGKIISLAVIRNQHSPY
;
A
#
# COMPACT_ATOMS: atom_id res chain seq x y z
N MET A 1 -10.49 35.97 3.71
CA MET A 1 -10.51 35.70 3.49
C MET A 1 -10.40 35.27 3.41
N GLY A 2 -10.32 35.12 3.18
CA GLY A 2 -10.29 34.63 2.95
C GLY A 2 -10.11 34.13 2.63
N HIS A 3 -10.19 33.97 2.45
CA HIS A 3 -10.14 33.50 2.11
C HIS A 3 -10.25 32.94 1.88
N GLY A 4 -10.39 32.89 2.02
CA GLY A 4 -10.60 32.44 1.77
C GLY A 4 -10.90 31.90 1.39
N VAL A 5 -11.25 31.91 1.47
CA VAL A 5 -11.67 31.58 1.08
C VAL A 5 -11.53 31.24 0.66
N LEU A 6 -11.34 31.20 0.44
CA LEU A 6 -11.21 30.91 -0.04
C LEU A 6 -10.80 30.47 -0.42
N ASP A 7 -10.54 30.37 -0.43
CA ASP A 7 -10.31 29.91 -0.89
C ASP A 7 -10.47 29.20 -1.25
N SER A 8 -10.84 29.17 -1.00
CA SER A 8 -11.25 28.39 -1.39
C SER A 8 -11.83 28.18 -2.32
N HIS A 9 -11.95 28.55 -2.84
CA HIS A 9 -12.42 28.16 -3.79
C HIS A 9 -11.91 27.54 -4.56
N ARG A 10 -12.31 27.05 -4.63
CA ARG A 10 -11.61 26.08 -5.19
C ARG A 10 -11.84 25.85 -6.59
N ARG A 11 -10.82 25.57 -7.35
CA ARG A 11 -10.89 25.43 -8.76
C ARG A 11 -11.28 24.01 -9.11
N PRO A 12 -12.24 23.81 -10.05
CA PRO A 12 -12.69 22.45 -10.38
C PRO A 12 -11.58 21.54 -10.82
N LYS A 13 -10.59 22.04 -11.53
CA LYS A 13 -9.50 21.23 -11.99
C LYS A 13 -8.69 20.67 -10.82
N GLU A 14 -8.47 21.48 -9.81
CA GLU A 14 -7.73 21.02 -8.66
C GLU A 14 -8.52 20.00 -7.88
N GLU A 15 -9.82 20.16 -7.83
CA GLU A 15 -10.64 19.20 -7.14
C GLU A 15 -10.69 17.87 -7.87
N THR A 16 -10.67 17.91 -9.18
CA THR A 16 -10.61 16.68 -9.96
C THR A 16 -9.32 15.94 -9.69
N LEU A 17 -8.20 16.65 -9.64
CA LEU A 17 -6.93 16.02 -9.30
C LEU A 17 -6.93 15.45 -7.90
N ARG A 18 -7.60 16.14 -6.97
CA ARG A 18 -7.68 15.65 -5.62
C ARG A 18 -8.50 14.39 -5.50
N THR A 19 -9.55 14.24 -6.31
CA THR A 19 -10.35 13.02 -6.26
C THR A 19 -9.58 11.83 -6.78
N MET A 20 -8.54 12.04 -7.58
CA MET A 20 -7.71 10.95 -8.08
C MET A 20 -6.58 10.59 -7.13
N THR A 21 -6.26 11.47 -6.20
CA THR A 21 -5.17 11.25 -5.26
C THR A 21 -5.72 11.37 -3.84
N THR A 22 -5.45 10.38 -3.02
CA THR A 22 -5.96 10.32 -1.66
C THR A 22 -4.81 10.37 -0.68
N GLU A 23 -5.05 11.00 0.46
CA GLU A 23 -4.08 10.96 1.54
C GLU A 23 -4.06 9.59 2.17
N LEU A 24 -2.89 9.19 2.61
CA LEU A 24 -2.71 7.92 3.28
C LEU A 24 -3.22 8.06 4.71
N THR A 25 -4.32 7.40 5.01
CA THR A 25 -4.96 7.50 6.33
C THR A 25 -5.43 6.13 6.79
N GLY A 26 -5.87 6.08 8.06
CA GLY A 26 -6.52 4.90 8.61
C GLY A 26 -5.62 3.69 8.68
N VAL A 27 -6.21 2.51 8.51
CA VAL A 27 -5.48 1.25 8.66
C VAL A 27 -4.37 1.10 7.64
N ILE A 28 -4.52 1.71 6.46
CA ILE A 28 -3.48 1.61 5.44
C ILE A 28 -2.26 2.41 5.87
N ALA A 29 -2.47 3.60 6.43
CA ALA A 29 -1.35 4.38 6.97
C ALA A 29 -0.66 3.64 8.09
N GLU A 30 -1.44 2.99 8.98
CA GLU A 30 -0.88 2.16 10.04
C GLU A 30 -0.06 1.01 9.49
N HIS A 31 -0.57 0.38 8.45
CA HIS A 31 0.10 -0.75 7.81
C HIS A 31 1.45 -0.32 7.24
N ILE A 32 1.48 0.77 6.48
CA ILE A 32 2.71 1.25 5.87
C ILE A 32 3.73 1.63 6.95
N ALA A 33 3.27 2.33 8.00
CA ALA A 33 4.16 2.70 9.10
C ALA A 33 4.73 1.47 9.79
N ALA A 34 3.90 0.44 9.99
CA ALA A 34 4.33 -0.79 10.64
C ALA A 34 5.37 -1.54 9.78
N VAL A 35 5.16 -1.57 8.47
CA VAL A 35 6.11 -2.18 7.54
C VAL A 35 7.45 -1.46 7.66
N ASN A 36 7.44 -0.15 7.61
CA ASN A 36 8.66 0.65 7.66
C ASN A 36 9.36 0.58 9.01
N ALA A 37 8.62 0.20 10.06
CA ALA A 37 9.19 0.00 11.39
C ALA A 37 9.63 -1.46 11.63
N PHE A 38 9.44 -2.34 10.67
CA PHE A 38 9.77 -3.78 10.78
C PHE A 38 9.06 -4.43 11.96
N ASP A 39 7.82 -4.04 12.20
CA ASP A 39 7.04 -4.47 13.36
C ASP A 39 6.04 -5.53 12.92
N THR A 40 6.41 -6.80 13.06
CA THR A 40 5.59 -7.91 12.60
C THR A 40 4.20 -7.89 13.23
N ASP A 41 4.12 -7.72 14.54
CA ASP A 41 2.81 -7.76 15.21
C ASP A 41 1.92 -6.62 14.76
N ALA A 42 2.48 -5.42 14.60
CA ALA A 42 1.70 -4.27 14.14
C ALA A 42 1.23 -4.47 12.70
N ILE A 43 2.08 -5.04 11.84
CA ILE A 43 1.69 -5.33 10.46
C ILE A 43 0.52 -6.31 10.45
N VAL A 44 0.66 -7.41 11.16
CA VAL A 44 -0.36 -8.47 11.19
C VAL A 44 -1.66 -7.94 11.76
N ALA A 45 -1.57 -7.05 12.76
CA ALA A 45 -2.77 -6.48 13.40
C ALA A 45 -3.62 -5.65 12.45
N THR A 46 -3.08 -5.21 11.31
CA THR A 46 -3.88 -4.45 10.33
C THR A 46 -4.77 -5.35 9.47
N PHE A 47 -4.56 -6.66 9.50
CA PHE A 47 -5.31 -7.60 8.66
C PHE A 47 -6.48 -8.21 9.42
N ALA A 48 -7.57 -8.48 8.71
CA ALA A 48 -8.65 -9.30 9.23
C ALA A 48 -8.18 -10.74 9.38
N ALA A 49 -8.84 -11.50 10.26
CA ALA A 49 -8.43 -12.88 10.54
C ALA A 49 -8.46 -13.77 9.29
N ASP A 50 -9.43 -13.50 8.40
CA ASP A 50 -9.60 -14.26 7.17
C ASP A 50 -9.07 -13.54 5.95
N ALA A 51 -8.16 -12.59 6.14
CA ALA A 51 -7.64 -11.78 5.05
C ALA A 51 -6.89 -12.63 4.02
N TYR A 52 -6.77 -12.05 2.85
CA TYR A 52 -6.14 -12.69 1.71
C TYR A 52 -5.07 -11.75 1.15
N VAL A 53 -3.90 -12.29 0.88
CA VAL A 53 -2.83 -11.54 0.22
C VAL A 53 -2.47 -12.26 -1.07
N ASN A 54 -2.34 -11.49 -2.14
CA ASN A 54 -1.80 -11.97 -3.39
C ASN A 54 -0.50 -11.22 -3.64
N ASP A 55 0.60 -11.90 -3.39
CA ASP A 55 1.93 -11.30 -3.55
C ASP A 55 2.48 -11.75 -4.90
N ASN A 56 2.24 -10.93 -5.92
CA ASN A 56 2.72 -11.16 -7.26
C ASN A 56 2.35 -12.57 -7.74
N ARG A 57 1.04 -12.88 -7.65
CA ARG A 57 0.41 -14.15 -8.05
C ARG A 57 0.53 -15.27 -7.01
N ARG A 58 1.27 -15.06 -5.94
CA ARG A 58 1.33 -16.06 -4.87
C ARG A 58 0.22 -15.77 -3.88
N GLU A 59 -0.61 -16.78 -3.62
CA GLU A 59 -1.79 -16.62 -2.77
C GLU A 59 -1.49 -17.01 -1.34
N ILE A 60 -1.86 -16.13 -0.42
CA ILE A 60 -1.62 -16.31 1.01
C ILE A 60 -2.95 -16.09 1.71
N HIS A 61 -3.47 -17.12 2.36
CA HIS A 61 -4.81 -17.10 2.94
C HIS A 61 -4.75 -17.18 4.45
N GLY A 62 -5.42 -16.24 5.12
CA GLY A 62 -5.58 -16.25 6.55
C GLY A 62 -4.44 -15.62 7.29
N VAL A 63 -4.74 -15.14 8.51
CA VAL A 63 -3.79 -14.33 9.26
C VAL A 63 -2.53 -15.13 9.66
N ASP A 64 -2.65 -16.44 9.88
CA ASP A 64 -1.47 -17.23 10.25
C ASP A 64 -0.48 -17.33 9.10
N ALA A 65 -0.98 -17.57 7.88
CA ALA A 65 -0.13 -17.62 6.70
C ALA A 65 0.45 -16.24 6.41
N ILE A 66 -0.36 -15.19 6.60
CA ILE A 66 0.10 -13.82 6.42
C ILE A 66 1.21 -13.49 7.40
N ARG A 67 1.10 -13.96 8.66
CA ARG A 67 2.17 -13.72 9.63
C ARG A 67 3.48 -14.36 9.18
N ARG A 68 3.44 -15.58 8.66
CA ARG A 68 4.66 -16.23 8.16
C ARG A 68 5.27 -15.46 7.00
N TRP A 69 4.42 -14.98 6.09
CA TRP A 69 4.86 -14.18 4.96
C TRP A 69 5.52 -12.88 5.44
N VAL A 70 4.89 -12.21 6.41
CA VAL A 70 5.43 -10.96 6.97
C VAL A 70 6.78 -11.22 7.63
N GLU A 71 6.86 -12.27 8.46
CA GLU A 71 8.10 -12.59 9.18
C GLU A 71 9.25 -12.92 8.24
N GLN A 72 8.95 -13.68 7.20
CA GLN A 72 10.01 -14.19 6.33
C GLN A 72 10.39 -13.19 5.24
N GLU A 73 9.41 -12.48 4.70
CA GLU A 73 9.66 -11.70 3.50
C GLU A 73 9.51 -10.20 3.69
N MET A 74 8.63 -9.75 4.54
CA MET A 74 8.52 -8.31 4.78
C MET A 74 9.56 -7.88 5.80
N VAL A 75 9.47 -8.40 7.00
CA VAL A 75 10.41 -8.04 8.07
C VAL A 75 11.74 -8.76 7.85
N GLY A 76 11.69 -10.02 7.45
CA GLY A 76 12.91 -10.78 7.20
C GLY A 76 13.81 -10.16 6.15
N ASP A 77 13.22 -9.59 5.11
CA ASP A 77 13.97 -8.91 4.05
C ASP A 77 14.11 -7.41 4.29
N ARG A 78 13.70 -6.93 5.46
CA ARG A 78 13.82 -5.52 5.83
C ARG A 78 13.19 -4.61 4.79
N VAL A 79 12.00 -4.97 4.35
CA VAL A 79 11.30 -4.22 3.30
C VAL A 79 10.87 -2.86 3.82
N THR A 80 11.11 -1.84 3.02
CA THR A 80 10.59 -0.50 3.26
C THR A 80 9.78 -0.05 2.05
N LEU A 81 8.80 0.80 2.32
CA LEU A 81 7.91 1.33 1.31
C LEU A 81 8.00 2.84 1.31
N GLU A 82 8.34 3.41 0.17
CA GLU A 82 8.29 4.84 -0.02
C GLU A 82 7.07 5.13 -0.89
N VAL A 83 6.03 5.70 -0.29
CA VAL A 83 4.78 5.93 -0.99
C VAL A 83 4.96 7.01 -2.04
N ARG A 84 4.56 6.70 -3.27
CA ARG A 84 4.63 7.62 -4.39
C ARG A 84 3.27 8.18 -4.75
N GLU A 85 2.22 7.36 -4.63
CA GLU A 85 0.90 7.76 -5.08
C GLU A 85 -0.15 6.95 -4.33
N VAL A 86 -1.26 7.60 -3.96
CA VAL A 86 -2.38 6.93 -3.32
C VAL A 86 -3.63 7.28 -4.10
N LEU A 87 -4.35 6.28 -4.58
CA LEU A 87 -5.54 6.45 -5.38
C LEU A 87 -6.71 5.75 -4.71
N ASP A 88 -7.87 6.40 -4.72
CA ASP A 88 -9.12 5.79 -4.26
C ASP A 88 -9.92 5.40 -5.49
N HIS A 89 -10.22 4.11 -5.61
CA HIS A 89 -10.95 3.59 -6.76
C HIS A 89 -12.14 2.78 -6.26
N HIS A 90 -13.29 3.45 -6.15
CA HIS A 90 -14.54 2.83 -5.71
C HIS A 90 -14.41 2.15 -4.34
N GLY A 91 -13.70 2.81 -3.42
CA GLY A 91 -13.54 2.30 -2.07
C GLY A 91 -12.32 1.42 -1.89
N ASP A 92 -11.73 0.89 -2.96
CA ASP A 92 -10.45 0.21 -2.87
C ASP A 92 -9.34 1.24 -2.99
N ILE A 93 -8.31 1.07 -2.20
CA ILE A 93 -7.20 2.02 -2.18
C ILE A 93 -6.00 1.40 -2.86
N ILE A 94 -5.44 2.11 -3.81
CA ILE A 94 -4.25 1.66 -4.52
C ILE A 94 -3.08 2.53 -4.06
N VAL A 95 -2.07 1.88 -3.49
CA VAL A 95 -0.87 2.57 -3.04
C VAL A 95 0.28 2.14 -3.94
N ARG A 96 0.82 3.08 -4.68
CA ARG A 96 2.04 2.84 -5.46
C ARG A 96 3.22 3.28 -4.64
N ALA A 97 4.16 2.39 -4.46
CA ALA A 97 5.28 2.63 -3.57
C ALA A 97 6.56 2.03 -4.15
N ARG A 98 7.65 2.71 -3.85
CA ARG A 98 8.97 2.17 -4.15
C ARG A 98 9.36 1.25 -3.00
N TYR A 99 9.78 0.06 -3.35
CA TYR A 99 10.21 -0.96 -2.38
C TYR A 99 11.71 -1.01 -2.32
N ASP A 100 12.25 -1.17 -1.12
CA ASP A 100 13.64 -1.48 -0.91
C ASP A 100 13.75 -2.53 0.18
N GLY A 101 14.92 -3.10 0.35
CA GLY A 101 15.14 -4.14 1.34
C GLY A 101 16.39 -4.91 1.02
N THR A 102 16.57 -6.03 1.72
CA THR A 102 17.75 -6.89 1.56
C THR A 102 17.50 -8.07 0.63
N PHE A 103 16.34 -8.11 -0.03
CA PHE A 103 16.02 -9.18 -0.97
C PHE A 103 16.96 -9.11 -2.18
N ASP A 104 17.00 -10.22 -2.93
CA ASP A 104 17.84 -10.33 -4.11
C ASP A 104 17.34 -9.37 -5.18
N LYS A 105 18.22 -8.48 -5.60
CA LYS A 105 17.87 -7.44 -6.58
C LYS A 105 18.35 -7.77 -7.99
N THR A 106 18.86 -8.98 -8.17
CA THR A 106 19.27 -9.44 -9.50
C THR A 106 18.07 -9.44 -10.43
N ASN A 107 18.22 -8.87 -11.61
CA ASN A 107 17.16 -8.79 -12.61
C ASN A 107 16.00 -7.88 -12.20
N LEU A 108 16.17 -7.05 -11.17
CA LEU A 108 15.17 -6.05 -10.82
C LEU A 108 15.63 -4.68 -11.33
N PRO A 109 14.67 -3.79 -11.59
CA PRO A 109 15.03 -2.43 -11.99
C PRO A 109 15.70 -1.70 -10.82
N ASP A 110 16.43 -0.63 -11.13
CA ASP A 110 17.07 0.18 -10.10
C ASP A 110 16.07 0.72 -9.11
N GLU A 111 14.88 1.03 -9.59
CA GLU A 111 13.80 1.51 -8.75
C GLU A 111 12.62 0.55 -8.89
N LEU A 112 12.35 -0.20 -7.84
CA LEU A 112 11.27 -1.19 -7.85
C LEU A 112 10.00 -0.54 -7.30
N VAL A 113 9.05 -0.27 -8.19
CA VAL A 113 7.77 0.31 -7.81
C VAL A 113 6.70 -0.75 -7.95
N MET A 114 5.90 -0.90 -6.90
CA MET A 114 4.82 -1.88 -6.89
C MET A 114 3.51 -1.20 -6.55
N SER A 115 2.43 -1.73 -7.13
CA SER A 115 1.08 -1.28 -6.83
C SER A 115 0.48 -2.21 -5.80
N ASN A 116 -0.03 -1.63 -4.73
CA ASN A 116 -0.65 -2.35 -3.63
C ASN A 116 -2.14 -2.03 -3.63
N TYR A 117 -2.97 -3.02 -3.89
CA TYR A 117 -4.42 -2.86 -3.95
C TYR A 117 -5.01 -3.34 -2.65
N PHE A 118 -5.55 -2.42 -1.86
CA PHE A 118 -6.10 -2.72 -0.54
C PHE A 118 -7.62 -2.67 -0.58
N SER A 119 -8.26 -3.68 -0.01
CA SER A 119 -9.69 -3.64 0.28
C SER A 119 -9.87 -3.68 1.78
N ILE A 120 -10.68 -2.75 2.30
CA ILE A 120 -10.85 -2.55 3.73
C ILE A 120 -12.30 -2.83 4.10
N ARG A 121 -12.51 -3.51 5.22
CA ARG A 121 -13.83 -3.67 5.79
C ARG A 121 -13.72 -3.60 7.31
N GLU A 122 -14.56 -2.74 7.91
CA GLU A 122 -14.59 -2.57 9.36
C GLU A 122 -13.22 -2.28 9.95
N GLY A 123 -12.48 -1.41 9.27
CA GLY A 123 -11.19 -0.95 9.77
C GLY A 123 -10.04 -1.94 9.65
N LYS A 124 -10.24 -3.05 8.90
CA LYS A 124 -9.20 -4.05 8.70
C LYS A 124 -9.01 -4.33 7.23
N ILE A 125 -7.80 -4.72 6.87
CA ILE A 125 -7.49 -5.13 5.51
C ILE A 125 -8.05 -6.54 5.30
N ILE A 126 -8.95 -6.67 4.34
CA ILE A 126 -9.51 -7.98 3.99
C ILE A 126 -8.81 -8.57 2.78
N SER A 127 -8.22 -7.74 1.94
CA SER A 127 -7.39 -8.25 0.86
C SER A 127 -6.32 -7.23 0.48
N LEU A 128 -5.21 -7.75 0.06
CA LEU A 128 -4.09 -6.96 -0.44
C LEU A 128 -3.49 -7.70 -1.63
N ALA A 129 -3.46 -7.06 -2.78
CA ALA A 129 -2.77 -7.58 -3.95
C ALA A 129 -1.57 -6.69 -4.23
N VAL A 130 -0.40 -7.30 -4.31
CA VAL A 130 0.84 -6.60 -4.58
C VAL A 130 1.29 -6.99 -5.98
N ILE A 131 1.37 -6.01 -6.85
CA ILE A 131 1.68 -6.24 -8.26
C ILE A 131 2.85 -5.36 -8.64
N ARG A 132 3.88 -5.98 -9.20
CA ARG A 132 5.02 -5.24 -9.65
C ARG A 132 4.63 -4.40 -10.87
N ASN A 133 4.92 -3.12 -10.80
CA ASN A 133 4.71 -2.24 -11.94
C ASN A 133 5.73 -2.57 -12.99
N GLN A 134 5.24 -2.98 -14.16
CA GLN A 134 6.13 -3.25 -15.27
C GLN A 134 6.03 -2.11 -16.25
N HIS A 135 7.17 -1.73 -16.75
CA HIS A 135 7.22 -0.74 -17.80
C HIS A 135 6.61 -1.37 -19.05
N SER A 136 5.62 -0.68 -19.61
CA SER A 136 4.98 -1.18 -20.82
C SER A 136 5.98 -1.17 -21.95
N PRO A 137 6.08 -2.25 -22.71
CA PRO A 137 6.95 -2.27 -23.86
C PRO A 137 6.38 -1.49 -25.06
N TYR A 138 5.17 -1.00 -24.95
CA TYR A 138 4.52 -0.29 -26.07
C TYR A 138 4.31 1.17 -25.82
#